data_3fcc33c133d0299b7aaba06f4a8174be
#
_entry.id   3fcc33c133d0299b7aaba06f4a8174be
#
_cell.length_a   1.000
_cell.length_b   1.000
_cell.length_c   1.000
_cell.angle_alpha   90.00
_cell.angle_beta   90.00
_cell.angle_gamma   90.00
#
_symmetry.space_group_name_H-M   'P 1'
#
loop_
_entity.id
_entity.type
_entity.pdbx_description
1 polymer ?
#
loop_
_entity_poly.entity_id
_entity_poly.type
_entity_poly.pdbx_seq_one_letter_code
_entity_poly.pdbx_strand_id
1 'polypeptide(L)'
;YVNVVSETGNRWQGKEVVPCEIPDYNRPNLEICRETLMEAVAETSEAFMERYFGGETFSESEIRAALRTNVIDGSIVPVSMGSNTLCQGVYTLLDDIVKYVPSPEDRICAGISLKTNGIFQADYDFSKAKSAYIYKTISDPFIGKYSLIKVCSGVLKTDDTMYNSDSDVETKIGKLYVMQGNKPIEVSELHAGDLGALAKLTGAKTGDTLSTKANPVAYAKTE
;
A
#
# COMPACT_ATOMS: atom_id res chain seq x y z
N TYR A 1 24.01 -0.83 -11.93
CA TYR A 1 22.76 -1.48 -12.34
C TYR A 1 22.26 -0.88 -13.66
N VAL A 2 21.39 -1.60 -14.33
CA VAL A 2 20.69 -1.10 -15.52
C VAL A 2 19.20 -1.00 -15.20
N ASN A 3 18.59 0.13 -15.55
CA ASN A 3 17.14 0.29 -15.47
C ASN A 3 16.53 -0.22 -16.78
N VAL A 4 15.74 -1.28 -16.72
CA VAL A 4 15.13 -1.93 -17.88
C VAL A 4 14.03 -1.08 -18.51
N VAL A 5 13.31 -0.25 -17.73
CA VAL A 5 12.24 0.61 -18.22
C VAL A 5 12.77 1.76 -19.06
N SER A 6 13.83 2.44 -18.61
CA SER A 6 14.45 3.59 -19.30
C SER A 6 15.68 3.22 -20.10
N GLU A 7 16.12 1.96 -20.08
CA GLU A 7 17.31 1.45 -20.77
C GLU A 7 18.58 2.24 -20.42
N THR A 8 18.72 2.66 -19.16
CA THR A 8 19.82 3.48 -18.68
C THR A 8 20.75 2.73 -17.75
N GLY A 9 22.05 2.87 -17.98
CA GLY A 9 23.08 2.41 -17.05
C GLY A 9 23.26 3.40 -15.91
N ASN A 10 23.36 2.89 -14.70
CA ASN A 10 23.50 3.69 -13.49
C ASN A 10 24.50 3.07 -12.53
N ARG A 11 25.25 3.93 -11.82
CA ARG A 11 26.13 3.52 -10.71
C ARG A 11 25.92 4.39 -9.49
N TRP A 12 26.22 3.84 -8.34
CA TRP A 12 26.19 4.63 -7.10
C TRP A 12 27.55 5.35 -6.91
N GLN A 13 27.45 6.63 -6.60
CA GLN A 13 28.57 7.45 -6.13
C GLN A 13 28.22 7.94 -4.72
N GLY A 14 28.72 7.24 -3.71
CA GLY A 14 28.23 7.42 -2.34
C GLY A 14 26.74 6.97 -2.26
N LYS A 15 25.86 7.89 -1.90
CA LYS A 15 24.40 7.67 -1.83
C LYS A 15 23.65 8.08 -3.11
N GLU A 16 24.32 8.78 -4.00
CA GLU A 16 23.73 9.32 -5.23
C GLU A 16 23.80 8.31 -6.36
N VAL A 17 22.86 8.42 -7.28
CA VAL A 17 22.82 7.65 -8.53
C VAL A 17 23.33 8.56 -9.64
N VAL A 18 24.36 8.10 -10.35
CA VAL A 18 24.90 8.81 -11.52
C VAL A 18 24.82 7.92 -12.76
N PRO A 19 24.49 8.50 -13.94
CA PRO A 19 24.48 7.77 -15.19
C PRO A 19 25.86 7.18 -15.52
N CYS A 20 25.86 6.03 -16.15
CA CYS A 20 27.08 5.42 -16.70
C CYS A 20 26.73 4.63 -17.97
N GLU A 21 27.76 4.32 -18.75
CA GLU A 21 27.59 3.44 -19.91
C GLU A 21 27.20 2.03 -19.47
N ILE A 22 26.35 1.39 -20.27
CA ILE A 22 25.98 -0.01 -20.09
C ILE A 22 27.12 -0.85 -20.69
N PRO A 23 27.80 -1.69 -19.89
CA PRO A 23 28.84 -2.56 -20.40
C PRO A 23 28.32 -3.52 -21.48
N ASP A 24 29.13 -3.77 -22.51
CA ASP A 24 28.71 -4.60 -23.65
C ASP A 24 28.29 -6.02 -23.22
N TYR A 25 28.92 -6.59 -22.20
CA TYR A 25 28.55 -7.91 -21.70
C TYR A 25 27.14 -7.97 -21.05
N ASN A 26 26.55 -6.83 -20.72
CA ASN A 26 25.18 -6.75 -20.16
C ASN A 26 24.12 -6.48 -21.24
N ARG A 27 24.47 -6.06 -22.44
CA ARG A 27 23.54 -5.73 -23.52
C ARG A 27 22.60 -6.89 -23.88
N PRO A 28 23.11 -8.13 -24.10
CA PRO A 28 22.22 -9.26 -24.40
C PRO A 28 21.18 -9.53 -23.30
N ASN A 29 21.57 -9.42 -22.03
CA ASN A 29 20.65 -9.58 -20.93
C ASN A 29 19.61 -8.45 -20.87
N LEU A 30 20.02 -7.22 -21.18
CA LEU A 30 19.10 -6.09 -21.24
C LEU A 30 18.06 -6.28 -22.34
N GLU A 31 18.48 -6.75 -23.52
CA GLU A 31 17.57 -7.04 -24.65
C GLU A 31 16.52 -8.08 -24.26
N ILE A 32 16.92 -9.19 -23.65
CA ILE A 32 16.00 -10.24 -23.17
C ILE A 32 15.02 -9.67 -22.12
N CYS A 33 15.54 -8.94 -21.13
CA CYS A 33 14.69 -8.34 -20.10
C CYS A 33 13.73 -7.30 -20.68
N ARG A 34 14.18 -6.55 -21.69
CA ARG A 34 13.36 -5.55 -22.37
C ARG A 34 12.25 -6.19 -23.19
N GLU A 35 12.54 -7.26 -23.91
CA GLU A 35 11.55 -8.02 -24.66
C GLU A 35 10.46 -8.57 -23.72
N THR A 36 10.85 -9.25 -22.65
CA THR A 36 9.91 -9.75 -21.63
C THR A 36 9.06 -8.63 -21.02
N LEU A 37 9.66 -7.45 -20.78
CA LEU A 37 8.93 -6.29 -20.28
C LEU A 37 7.91 -5.78 -21.30
N MET A 38 8.28 -5.72 -22.59
CA MET A 38 7.36 -5.27 -23.66
C MET A 38 6.20 -6.24 -23.87
N GLU A 39 6.45 -7.54 -23.78
CA GLU A 39 5.40 -8.56 -23.80
C GLU A 39 4.41 -8.35 -22.65
N ALA A 40 4.91 -8.18 -21.43
CA ALA A 40 4.07 -7.91 -20.27
C ALA A 40 3.26 -6.59 -20.39
N VAL A 41 3.84 -5.55 -21.01
CA VAL A 41 3.11 -4.31 -21.32
C VAL A 41 2.03 -4.55 -22.36
N ALA A 42 2.32 -5.31 -23.41
CA ALA A 42 1.38 -5.62 -24.48
C ALA A 42 0.15 -6.39 -23.96
N GLU A 43 0.34 -7.31 -23.02
CA GLU A 43 -0.74 -8.10 -22.41
C GLU A 43 -1.74 -7.27 -21.59
N THR A 44 -1.44 -6.01 -21.27
CA THR A 44 -2.34 -5.17 -20.46
C THR A 44 -3.60 -4.72 -21.18
N SER A 45 -3.60 -4.68 -22.54
CA SER A 45 -4.78 -4.33 -23.33
C SER A 45 -4.66 -4.81 -24.78
N GLU A 46 -5.82 -5.05 -25.42
CA GLU A 46 -5.87 -5.39 -26.86
C GLU A 46 -5.17 -4.33 -27.73
N ALA A 47 -5.35 -3.06 -27.42
CA ALA A 47 -4.72 -1.96 -28.17
C ALA A 47 -3.18 -2.00 -28.07
N PHE A 48 -2.64 -2.33 -26.89
CA PHE A 48 -1.19 -2.50 -26.74
C PHE A 48 -0.70 -3.77 -27.44
N MET A 49 -1.48 -4.84 -27.41
CA MET A 49 -1.16 -6.07 -28.12
C MET A 49 -1.06 -5.85 -29.64
N GLU A 50 -2.04 -5.17 -30.23
CA GLU A 50 -2.02 -4.82 -31.67
C GLU A 50 -0.81 -3.98 -32.04
N ARG A 51 -0.48 -2.97 -31.24
CA ARG A 51 0.71 -2.12 -31.48
C ARG A 51 2.02 -2.90 -31.36
N TYR A 52 2.11 -3.80 -30.39
CA TYR A 52 3.30 -4.65 -30.19
C TYR A 52 3.55 -5.56 -31.41
N PHE A 53 2.51 -6.23 -31.90
CA PHE A 53 2.60 -7.06 -33.11
C PHE A 53 2.80 -6.22 -34.39
N GLY A 54 2.36 -4.97 -34.39
CA GLY A 54 2.62 -3.99 -35.44
C GLY A 54 4.05 -3.45 -35.43
N GLY A 55 4.87 -3.81 -34.44
CA GLY A 55 6.25 -3.34 -34.29
C GLY A 55 6.37 -1.90 -33.81
N GLU A 56 5.31 -1.35 -33.21
CA GLU A 56 5.33 -0.03 -32.61
C GLU A 56 6.04 -0.02 -31.25
N THR A 57 6.69 1.08 -30.94
CA THR A 57 7.34 1.29 -29.65
C THR A 57 6.39 1.95 -28.65
N PHE A 58 6.55 1.63 -27.38
CA PHE A 58 5.83 2.28 -26.28
C PHE A 58 6.66 3.39 -25.65
N SER A 59 6.03 4.50 -25.31
CA SER A 59 6.66 5.55 -24.52
C SER A 59 6.89 5.09 -23.08
N GLU A 60 7.84 5.71 -22.38
CA GLU A 60 8.12 5.38 -20.98
C GLU A 60 6.89 5.59 -20.07
N SER A 61 6.04 6.57 -20.38
CA SER A 61 4.80 6.82 -19.64
C SER A 61 3.77 5.71 -19.83
N GLU A 62 3.64 5.16 -21.05
CA GLU A 62 2.74 4.04 -21.32
C GLU A 62 3.24 2.76 -20.62
N ILE A 63 4.55 2.49 -20.68
CA ILE A 63 5.16 1.36 -19.97
C ILE A 63 4.90 1.46 -18.48
N ARG A 64 5.11 2.64 -17.87
CA ARG A 64 4.86 2.85 -16.45
C ARG A 64 3.39 2.65 -16.06
N ALA A 65 2.47 3.15 -16.86
CA ALA A 65 1.04 2.98 -16.62
C ALA A 65 0.62 1.51 -16.70
N ALA A 66 1.09 0.79 -17.71
CA ALA A 66 0.86 -0.65 -17.86
C ALA A 66 1.45 -1.46 -16.71
N LEU A 67 2.70 -1.19 -16.33
CA LEU A 67 3.35 -1.83 -15.18
C LEU A 67 2.58 -1.59 -13.88
N ARG A 68 2.09 -0.36 -13.63
CA ARG A 68 1.29 -0.06 -12.46
C ARG A 68 0.01 -0.90 -12.41
N THR A 69 -0.69 -1.05 -13.52
CA THR A 69 -1.88 -1.91 -13.60
C THR A 69 -1.56 -3.35 -13.21
N ASN A 70 -0.50 -3.92 -13.76
CA ASN A 70 -0.08 -5.30 -13.48
C ASN A 70 0.50 -5.49 -12.06
N VAL A 71 1.02 -4.44 -11.44
CA VAL A 71 1.43 -4.47 -10.02
C VAL A 71 0.20 -4.43 -9.10
N ILE A 72 -0.85 -3.69 -9.47
CA ILE A 72 -2.10 -3.61 -8.70
C ILE A 72 -2.81 -4.96 -8.66
N ASP A 73 -2.88 -5.67 -9.76
CA ASP A 73 -3.50 -7.01 -9.84
C ASP A 73 -2.59 -8.15 -9.38
N GLY A 74 -1.30 -7.88 -9.22
CA GLY A 74 -0.29 -8.82 -8.72
C GLY A 74 0.33 -9.72 -9.79
N SER A 75 0.09 -9.48 -11.08
CA SER A 75 0.68 -10.23 -12.19
C SER A 75 2.16 -9.90 -12.41
N ILE A 76 2.59 -8.69 -12.03
CA ILE A 76 3.99 -8.27 -12.06
C ILE A 76 4.45 -7.83 -10.68
N VAL A 77 5.68 -8.21 -10.33
CA VAL A 77 6.37 -7.77 -9.11
C VAL A 77 7.59 -6.94 -9.51
N PRO A 78 7.62 -5.64 -9.18
CA PRO A 78 8.79 -4.81 -9.43
C PRO A 78 9.94 -5.22 -8.49
N VAL A 79 11.14 -5.32 -9.05
CA VAL A 79 12.36 -5.69 -8.30
C VAL A 79 13.35 -4.53 -8.35
N SER A 80 13.71 -4.02 -7.18
CA SER A 80 14.73 -2.99 -7.01
C SER A 80 15.91 -3.57 -6.24
N MET A 81 17.11 -3.09 -6.51
CA MET A 81 18.33 -3.53 -5.83
C MET A 81 19.01 -2.37 -5.09
N GLY A 82 19.67 -2.70 -3.99
CA GLY A 82 20.38 -1.70 -3.20
C GLY A 82 21.19 -2.29 -2.05
N SER A 83 21.76 -1.44 -1.25
CA SER A 83 22.51 -1.78 -0.03
C SER A 83 22.03 -0.93 1.13
N ASN A 84 21.46 -1.56 2.16
CA ASN A 84 21.02 -0.87 3.37
C ASN A 84 22.18 -0.25 4.15
N THR A 85 23.29 -0.98 4.28
CA THR A 85 24.48 -0.52 5.00
C THR A 85 25.14 0.69 4.35
N LEU A 86 25.17 0.73 3.04
CA LEU A 86 25.73 1.84 2.26
C LEU A 86 24.70 2.92 1.93
N CYS A 87 23.43 2.72 2.28
CA CYS A 87 22.31 3.57 1.89
C CYS A 87 22.21 3.80 0.36
N GLN A 88 22.63 2.81 -0.43
CA GLN A 88 22.59 2.84 -1.89
C GLN A 88 21.26 2.24 -2.39
N GLY A 89 20.63 2.90 -3.35
CA GLY A 89 19.34 2.45 -3.92
C GLY A 89 18.10 2.77 -3.08
N VAL A 90 18.24 3.38 -1.90
CA VAL A 90 17.09 3.70 -1.03
C VAL A 90 16.14 4.70 -1.70
N TYR A 91 16.66 5.77 -2.28
CA TYR A 91 15.84 6.75 -3.00
C TYR A 91 15.21 6.15 -4.26
N THR A 92 15.95 5.31 -5.00
CA THR A 92 15.40 4.58 -6.15
C THR A 92 14.22 3.70 -5.73
N LEU A 93 14.34 2.96 -4.62
CA LEU A 93 13.24 2.16 -4.09
C LEU A 93 12.03 3.01 -3.71
N LEU A 94 12.24 4.17 -3.06
CA LEU A 94 11.14 5.07 -2.72
C LEU A 94 10.45 5.63 -3.98
N ASP A 95 11.22 5.99 -5.00
CA ASP A 95 10.68 6.40 -6.29
C ASP A 95 9.90 5.28 -6.99
N ASP A 96 10.39 4.04 -6.92
CA ASP A 96 9.72 2.87 -7.50
C ASP A 96 8.41 2.57 -6.77
N ILE A 97 8.37 2.73 -5.44
CA ILE A 97 7.13 2.63 -4.65
C ILE A 97 6.10 3.65 -5.14
N VAL A 98 6.49 4.91 -5.31
CA VAL A 98 5.59 5.96 -5.80
C VAL A 98 5.12 5.70 -7.24
N LYS A 99 5.99 5.17 -8.08
CA LYS A 99 5.68 4.91 -9.50
C LYS A 99 4.78 3.69 -9.71
N TYR A 100 5.01 2.60 -8.99
CA TYR A 100 4.44 1.29 -9.32
C TYR A 100 3.50 0.73 -8.27
N VAL A 101 3.70 1.02 -6.97
CA VAL A 101 2.89 0.42 -5.91
C VAL A 101 1.54 1.14 -5.79
N PRO A 102 0.42 0.41 -5.61
CA PRO A 102 -0.90 1.02 -5.47
C PRO A 102 -1.01 1.86 -4.20
N SER A 103 -1.76 2.96 -4.30
CA SER A 103 -2.25 3.72 -3.16
C SER A 103 -3.51 3.05 -2.56
N PRO A 104 -3.98 3.46 -1.39
CA PRO A 104 -5.27 3.00 -0.89
C PRO A 104 -6.43 3.22 -1.87
N GLU A 105 -6.41 4.31 -2.64
CA GLU A 105 -7.44 4.64 -3.65
C GLU A 105 -7.50 3.64 -4.81
N ASP A 106 -6.40 2.98 -5.12
CA ASP A 106 -6.31 1.97 -6.18
C ASP A 106 -6.90 0.61 -5.75
N ARG A 107 -7.34 0.47 -4.49
CA ARG A 107 -7.82 -0.81 -3.96
C ARG A 107 -9.24 -0.71 -3.44
N ILE A 108 -10.03 -1.72 -3.77
CA ILE A 108 -11.36 -1.90 -3.19
C ILE A 108 -11.22 -2.31 -1.72
N CYS A 109 -11.88 -1.59 -0.84
CA CYS A 109 -12.02 -1.94 0.56
C CYS A 109 -13.49 -2.22 0.85
N ALA A 110 -13.85 -3.49 1.00
CA ALA A 110 -15.21 -3.90 1.24
C ALA A 110 -15.32 -4.75 2.51
N GLY A 111 -16.40 -4.58 3.23
CA GLY A 111 -16.80 -5.38 4.38
C GLY A 111 -18.28 -5.81 4.26
N ILE A 112 -18.80 -6.37 5.32
CA ILE A 112 -20.21 -6.76 5.42
C ILE A 112 -20.90 -5.81 6.41
N SER A 113 -21.98 -5.16 5.97
CA SER A 113 -22.87 -4.43 6.87
C SER A 113 -23.63 -5.42 7.74
N LEU A 114 -23.42 -5.38 9.05
CA LEU A 114 -24.13 -6.26 9.99
C LEU A 114 -25.61 -5.86 10.19
N LYS A 115 -25.99 -4.69 9.68
CA LYS A 115 -27.38 -4.23 9.72
C LYS A 115 -28.22 -4.77 8.58
N THR A 116 -27.64 -4.91 7.38
CA THR A 116 -28.35 -5.28 6.17
C THR A 116 -27.91 -6.64 5.61
N ASN A 117 -26.83 -7.23 6.16
CA ASN A 117 -26.12 -8.39 5.63
C ASN A 117 -25.65 -8.22 4.17
N GLY A 118 -25.58 -6.97 3.69
CA GLY A 118 -25.09 -6.63 2.36
C GLY A 118 -23.65 -6.18 2.38
N ILE A 119 -23.08 -6.02 1.18
CA ILE A 119 -21.72 -5.50 1.02
C ILE A 119 -21.68 -4.01 1.45
N PHE A 120 -20.74 -3.68 2.31
CA PHE A 120 -20.38 -2.31 2.65
C PHE A 120 -19.09 -1.96 1.93
N GLN A 121 -19.18 -1.14 0.90
CA GLN A 121 -18.00 -0.61 0.20
C GLN A 121 -17.46 0.59 0.95
N ALA A 122 -16.37 0.40 1.65
CA ALA A 122 -15.67 1.46 2.39
C ALA A 122 -14.89 2.37 1.43
N ASP A 123 -14.15 1.76 0.50
CA ASP A 123 -13.39 2.39 -0.60
C ASP A 123 -12.50 3.57 -0.16
N TYR A 124 -12.10 3.57 1.10
CA TYR A 124 -11.35 4.67 1.73
C TYR A 124 -12.01 6.03 1.60
N ASP A 125 -13.34 6.07 1.51
CA ASP A 125 -14.14 7.28 1.38
C ASP A 125 -14.30 7.98 2.74
N PHE A 126 -13.87 9.23 2.83
CA PHE A 126 -13.92 10.06 4.04
C PHE A 126 -15.33 10.45 4.45
N SER A 127 -16.29 10.46 3.52
CA SER A 127 -17.68 10.85 3.78
C SER A 127 -18.53 9.74 4.38
N LYS A 128 -18.08 8.48 4.27
CA LYS A 128 -18.80 7.31 4.79
C LYS A 128 -18.70 7.19 6.31
N ALA A 129 -19.55 6.36 6.88
CA ALA A 129 -19.48 6.02 8.29
C ALA A 129 -18.08 5.46 8.62
N LYS A 130 -17.51 5.93 9.73
CA LYS A 130 -16.15 5.57 10.13
C LYS A 130 -16.03 4.10 10.48
N SER A 131 -15.01 3.47 9.93
CA SER A 131 -14.65 2.09 10.24
C SER A 131 -13.15 1.89 10.16
N ALA A 132 -12.63 0.97 10.98
CA ALA A 132 -11.22 0.63 11.01
C ALA A 132 -11.04 -0.87 11.29
N TYR A 133 -9.99 -1.45 10.76
CA TYR A 133 -9.59 -2.84 10.95
C TYR A 133 -8.34 -2.92 11.81
N ILE A 134 -8.34 -3.78 12.84
CA ILE A 134 -7.18 -4.02 13.70
C ILE A 134 -6.33 -5.12 13.07
N TYR A 135 -5.25 -4.73 12.39
CA TYR A 135 -4.40 -5.68 11.70
C TYR A 135 -3.29 -6.27 12.56
N LYS A 136 -2.95 -5.62 13.67
CA LYS A 136 -1.91 -6.10 14.60
C LYS A 136 -2.09 -5.53 16.01
N THR A 137 -1.69 -6.30 17.01
CA THR A 137 -1.55 -5.84 18.38
C THR A 137 -0.11 -5.97 18.83
N ILE A 138 0.43 -4.92 19.43
CA ILE A 138 1.76 -4.91 20.03
C ILE A 138 1.68 -4.52 21.50
N SER A 139 2.60 -5.05 22.31
CA SER A 139 2.72 -4.69 23.72
C SER A 139 3.91 -3.75 23.91
N ASP A 140 3.67 -2.63 24.57
CA ASP A 140 4.69 -1.66 24.97
C ASP A 140 4.87 -1.71 26.49
N PRO A 141 6.11 -1.77 27.01
CA PRO A 141 6.37 -1.89 28.44
C PRO A 141 5.84 -0.72 29.28
N PHE A 142 5.68 0.46 28.71
CA PHE A 142 5.31 1.69 29.42
C PHE A 142 3.84 2.06 29.25
N ILE A 143 3.31 1.90 28.05
CA ILE A 143 1.95 2.33 27.68
C ILE A 143 0.97 1.15 27.76
N GLY A 144 1.49 -0.07 27.64
CA GLY A 144 0.71 -1.30 27.63
C GLY A 144 0.43 -1.76 26.20
N LYS A 145 -0.82 -1.96 25.85
CA LYS A 145 -1.23 -2.52 24.56
C LYS A 145 -1.55 -1.43 23.54
N TYR A 146 -0.94 -1.53 22.35
CA TYR A 146 -1.36 -0.81 21.14
C TYR A 146 -2.09 -1.74 20.20
N SER A 147 -3.25 -1.29 19.70
CA SER A 147 -3.93 -1.88 18.56
C SER A 147 -3.58 -1.09 17.32
N LEU A 148 -2.83 -1.69 16.40
CA LEU A 148 -2.50 -1.08 15.11
C LEU A 148 -3.68 -1.24 14.18
N ILE A 149 -4.15 -0.13 13.62
CA ILE A 149 -5.36 -0.05 12.82
C ILE A 149 -5.08 0.47 11.41
N LYS A 150 -5.92 0.05 10.49
CA LYS A 150 -6.11 0.66 9.19
C LYS A 150 -7.51 1.28 9.16
N VAL A 151 -7.59 2.58 8.90
CA VAL A 151 -8.89 3.25 8.73
C VAL A 151 -9.42 2.92 7.34
N CYS A 152 -10.58 2.29 7.26
CA CYS A 152 -11.17 1.81 6.01
C CYS A 152 -12.17 2.79 5.41
N SER A 153 -12.89 3.55 6.25
CA SER A 153 -13.83 4.59 5.82
C SER A 153 -13.96 5.69 6.87
N GLY A 154 -14.39 6.85 6.45
CA GLY A 154 -14.63 8.00 7.30
C GLY A 154 -13.35 8.64 7.86
N VAL A 155 -13.52 9.43 8.90
CA VAL A 155 -12.44 10.07 9.66
C VAL A 155 -12.58 9.72 11.13
N LEU A 156 -11.55 9.09 11.68
CA LEU A 156 -11.47 8.72 13.07
C LEU A 156 -10.83 9.84 13.88
N LYS A 157 -11.46 10.29 14.95
CA LYS A 157 -10.98 11.38 15.79
C LYS A 157 -10.76 10.94 17.23
N THR A 158 -9.93 11.69 17.94
CA THR A 158 -9.85 11.56 19.40
C THR A 158 -11.23 11.78 20.02
N ASP A 159 -11.50 11.07 21.09
CA ASP A 159 -12.80 11.05 21.80
C ASP A 159 -13.97 10.41 21.05
N ASP A 160 -13.78 9.89 19.83
CA ASP A 160 -14.79 9.08 19.18
C ASP A 160 -15.13 7.83 19.98
N THR A 161 -16.39 7.43 19.94
CA THR A 161 -16.83 6.13 20.45
C THR A 161 -16.94 5.16 19.28
N MET A 162 -16.18 4.07 19.34
CA MET A 162 -16.20 3.02 18.34
C MET A 162 -16.78 1.74 18.91
N TYR A 163 -17.55 1.07 18.10
CA TYR A 163 -18.18 -0.21 18.39
C TYR A 163 -17.37 -1.36 17.78
N ASN A 164 -17.01 -2.32 18.60
CA ASN A 164 -16.40 -3.57 18.17
C ASN A 164 -17.50 -4.64 18.10
N SER A 165 -17.87 -5.04 16.88
CA SER A 165 -18.91 -6.03 16.65
C SER A 165 -18.55 -7.45 17.08
N ASP A 166 -17.25 -7.77 17.11
CA ASP A 166 -16.77 -9.11 17.51
C ASP A 166 -16.91 -9.35 19.04
N SER A 167 -16.79 -8.30 19.83
CA SER A 167 -16.91 -8.37 21.31
C SER A 167 -18.18 -7.74 21.86
N ASP A 168 -19.02 -7.12 21.03
CA ASP A 168 -20.22 -6.36 21.39
C ASP A 168 -19.94 -5.24 22.42
N VAL A 169 -18.79 -4.54 22.24
CA VAL A 169 -18.33 -3.51 23.18
C VAL A 169 -18.16 -2.18 22.46
N GLU A 170 -18.70 -1.12 23.07
CA GLU A 170 -18.38 0.26 22.70
C GLU A 170 -17.19 0.76 23.52
N THR A 171 -16.20 1.30 22.85
CA THR A 171 -15.00 1.83 23.51
C THR A 171 -14.71 3.24 23.03
N LYS A 172 -14.50 4.15 23.97
CA LYS A 172 -14.07 5.51 23.66
C LYS A 172 -12.59 5.51 23.31
N ILE A 173 -12.26 6.13 22.17
CA ILE A 173 -10.88 6.33 21.74
C ILE A 173 -10.29 7.50 22.54
N GLY A 174 -9.28 7.22 23.36
CA GLY A 174 -8.59 8.27 24.10
C GLY A 174 -7.61 9.03 23.21
N LYS A 175 -6.60 8.34 22.70
CA LYS A 175 -5.53 8.93 21.90
C LYS A 175 -5.29 8.15 20.63
N LEU A 176 -5.03 8.90 19.55
CA LEU A 176 -4.65 8.39 18.25
C LEU A 176 -3.16 8.64 18.00
N TYR A 177 -2.51 7.68 17.36
CA TYR A 177 -1.09 7.78 17.05
C TYR A 177 -0.81 7.36 15.61
N VAL A 178 0.20 7.98 15.02
CA VAL A 178 0.93 7.46 13.86
C VAL A 178 2.24 6.88 14.36
N MET A 179 2.58 5.67 13.93
CA MET A 179 3.82 5.03 14.34
C MET A 179 4.96 5.38 13.41
N GLN A 180 6.00 6.04 13.93
CA GLN A 180 7.26 6.28 13.22
C GLN A 180 8.32 5.33 13.78
N GLY A 181 8.42 4.15 13.18
CA GLY A 181 9.18 3.05 13.76
C GLY A 181 8.59 2.64 15.12
N ASN A 182 9.36 2.77 16.18
CA ASN A 182 8.91 2.49 17.56
C ASN A 182 8.40 3.73 18.32
N LYS A 183 8.35 4.90 17.67
CA LYS A 183 7.90 6.15 18.29
C LYS A 183 6.44 6.42 17.94
N PRO A 184 5.52 6.47 18.93
CA PRO A 184 4.15 6.91 18.71
C PRO A 184 4.11 8.45 18.64
N ILE A 185 3.58 8.98 17.54
CA ILE A 185 3.33 10.42 17.35
C ILE A 185 1.84 10.62 17.51
N GLU A 186 1.43 11.39 18.52
CA GLU A 186 0.03 11.69 18.78
C GLU A 186 -0.56 12.60 17.69
N VAL A 187 -1.75 12.23 17.19
CA VAL A 187 -2.50 12.97 16.18
C VAL A 187 -3.94 13.16 16.63
N SER A 188 -4.62 14.19 16.12
CA SER A 188 -6.01 14.47 16.46
C SER A 188 -7.01 13.63 15.65
N GLU A 189 -6.62 13.24 14.45
CA GLU A 189 -7.49 12.48 13.53
C GLU A 189 -6.66 11.58 12.60
N LEU A 190 -7.31 10.53 12.09
CA LEU A 190 -6.82 9.61 11.05
C LEU A 190 -7.91 9.48 9.98
N HIS A 191 -7.52 9.60 8.73
CA HIS A 191 -8.43 9.51 7.59
C HIS A 191 -8.48 8.09 7.01
N ALA A 192 -9.53 7.80 6.28
CA ALA A 192 -9.61 6.56 5.50
C ALA A 192 -8.36 6.37 4.63
N GLY A 193 -7.77 5.18 4.67
CA GLY A 193 -6.47 4.87 4.06
C GLY A 193 -5.28 4.98 5.00
N ASP A 194 -5.38 5.74 6.10
CA ASP A 194 -4.29 5.88 7.07
C ASP A 194 -4.06 4.62 7.90
N LEU A 195 -2.81 4.41 8.25
CA LEU A 195 -2.39 3.47 9.28
C LEU A 195 -2.12 4.23 10.57
N GLY A 196 -2.69 3.75 11.66
CA GLY A 196 -2.51 4.35 12.98
C GLY A 196 -2.47 3.35 14.10
N ALA A 197 -2.43 3.85 15.33
CA ALA A 197 -2.46 3.05 16.54
C ALA A 197 -3.41 3.65 17.59
N LEU A 198 -4.09 2.76 18.30
CA LEU A 198 -4.95 3.07 19.44
C LEU A 198 -4.33 2.47 20.69
N ALA A 199 -4.15 3.29 21.74
CA ALA A 199 -3.69 2.79 23.02
C ALA A 199 -4.85 2.32 23.89
N LYS A 200 -4.61 1.26 24.67
CA LYS A 200 -5.50 0.81 25.75
C LYS A 200 -6.94 0.48 25.32
N LEU A 201 -7.14 -0.05 24.12
CA LEU A 201 -8.43 -0.56 23.69
C LEU A 201 -8.80 -1.81 24.51
N THR A 202 -9.87 -1.73 25.28
CA THR A 202 -10.35 -2.86 26.09
C THR A 202 -11.12 -3.85 25.24
N GLY A 203 -10.82 -5.14 25.38
CA GLY A 203 -11.56 -6.21 24.70
C GLY A 203 -11.27 -6.36 23.19
N ALA A 204 -10.42 -5.52 22.61
CA ALA A 204 -10.09 -5.58 21.20
C ALA A 204 -8.90 -6.51 20.92
N LYS A 205 -8.99 -7.26 19.82
CA LYS A 205 -8.00 -8.24 19.36
C LYS A 205 -7.61 -7.95 17.90
N THR A 206 -6.50 -8.52 17.49
CA THR A 206 -6.12 -8.56 16.06
C THR A 206 -7.21 -9.30 15.27
N GLY A 207 -7.60 -8.72 14.13
CA GLY A 207 -8.70 -9.24 13.30
C GLY A 207 -10.06 -8.62 13.60
N ASP A 208 -10.20 -7.85 14.69
CA ASP A 208 -11.47 -7.18 15.00
C ASP A 208 -11.70 -5.95 14.12
N THR A 209 -12.98 -5.68 13.88
CA THR A 209 -13.43 -4.47 13.19
C THR A 209 -14.01 -3.47 14.17
N LEU A 210 -13.57 -2.23 14.07
CA LEU A 210 -14.13 -1.08 14.76
C LEU A 210 -15.03 -0.29 13.80
N SER A 211 -16.24 0.02 14.20
CA SER A 211 -17.23 0.75 13.40
C SER A 211 -18.07 1.66 14.28
N THR A 212 -19.11 2.28 13.74
CA THR A 212 -20.11 2.95 14.55
C THR A 212 -21.24 1.98 14.88
N LYS A 213 -21.85 2.09 16.07
CA LYS A 213 -23.00 1.24 16.45
C LYS A 213 -24.20 1.44 15.53
N ALA A 214 -24.35 2.67 15.00
CA ALA A 214 -25.41 2.97 14.04
C ALA A 214 -25.21 2.29 12.68
N ASN A 215 -23.96 2.02 12.29
CA ASN A 215 -23.60 1.35 11.03
C ASN A 215 -22.52 0.31 11.32
N PRO A 216 -22.89 -0.82 11.93
CA PRO A 216 -21.93 -1.86 12.28
C PRO A 216 -21.46 -2.60 11.02
N VAL A 217 -20.14 -2.75 10.90
CA VAL A 217 -19.47 -3.40 9.76
C VAL A 217 -18.51 -4.46 10.27
N ALA A 218 -18.31 -5.52 9.50
CA ALA A 218 -17.26 -6.51 9.72
C ALA A 218 -16.40 -6.65 8.46
N TYR A 219 -15.08 -6.64 8.63
CA TYR A 219 -14.11 -6.95 7.58
C TYR A 219 -13.64 -8.40 7.69
N ALA A 220 -13.21 -8.97 6.57
CA ALA A 220 -12.64 -10.32 6.55
C ALA A 220 -11.38 -10.36 7.44
N LYS A 221 -11.31 -11.38 8.30
CA LYS A 221 -10.13 -11.60 9.14
C LYS A 221 -9.01 -12.14 8.26
N THR A 222 -7.82 -11.59 8.44
CA THR A 222 -6.59 -12.15 7.83
C THR A 222 -6.23 -13.43 8.59
N GLU A 223 -6.04 -14.51 7.88
CA GLU A 223 -5.54 -15.79 8.40
C GLU A 223 -4.04 -15.70 8.76
#